data_336d1e74e7628f15375ca02c2da86b8d
#
_entry.id   336d1e74e7628f15375ca02c2da86b8d
#
_cell.length_a   1.000
_cell.length_b   1.000
_cell.length_c   1.000
_cell.angle_alpha   90.00
_cell.angle_beta   90.00
_cell.angle_gamma   90.00
#
_symmetry.space_group_name_H-M   'P 1'
#
loop_
_entity.id
_entity.type
_entity.pdbx_description
1 polymer ?
#
loop_
_entity_poly.entity_id
_entity_poly.type
_entity_poly.pdbx_seq_one_letter_code
_entity_poly.pdbx_strand_id
1 'polypeptide(L)'
;MMNNSAIGRSWDDVEREIFTPEEIAESDLRVALIGELIKARRDRGISQKKLEEMSGVKQPIIARMESGSTSPNISTVMKVLAPLGKTLYIGDIAR
;
A
#
# COMPACT_ATOMS: atom_id res chain seq x y z
N MET A 1 -25.04 -5.17 -13.64
CA MET A 1 -24.57 -5.81 -13.48
C MET A 1 -23.92 -6.41 -13.85
N MET A 2 -23.54 -6.72 -13.67
CA MET A 2 -22.94 -7.39 -14.04
C MET A 2 -23.06 -8.44 -14.32
N ASN A 3 -23.15 -8.81 -14.53
CA ASN A 3 -23.20 -9.73 -14.77
C ASN A 3 -22.92 -10.39 -14.96
N ASN A 4 -22.90 -10.76 -15.38
CA ASN A 4 -22.67 -11.59 -15.22
C ASN A 4 -21.99 -12.51 -15.40
N SER A 5 -21.47 -12.30 -16.64
CA SER A 5 -20.56 -13.42 -16.70
C SER A 5 -19.92 -13.60 -15.36
N ALA A 6 -19.90 -12.59 -14.65
CA ALA A 6 -19.42 -12.61 -13.28
C ALA A 6 -20.43 -13.22 -12.33
N ILE A 7 -21.59 -13.61 -12.83
CA ILE A 7 -22.57 -14.26 -12.00
C ILE A 7 -21.97 -15.56 -11.47
N GLY A 8 -21.91 -15.69 -10.15
CA GLY A 8 -21.33 -16.86 -9.51
C GLY A 8 -19.82 -16.84 -9.39
N ARG A 9 -19.18 -15.76 -9.83
CA ARG A 9 -17.73 -15.64 -9.77
C ARG A 9 -17.35 -14.47 -8.87
N SER A 10 -16.40 -14.70 -7.96
CA SER A 10 -15.90 -13.64 -7.09
C SER A 10 -14.86 -12.80 -7.84
N TRP A 11 -14.56 -11.62 -7.30
CA TRP A 11 -13.48 -10.79 -7.82
C TRP A 11 -12.16 -11.56 -7.78
N ASP A 12 -11.94 -12.37 -6.73
CA ASP A 12 -10.71 -13.15 -6.62
C ASP A 12 -10.53 -14.11 -7.78
N ASP A 13 -11.63 -14.77 -8.23
CA ASP A 13 -11.56 -15.69 -9.37
C ASP A 13 -11.23 -14.92 -10.65
N VAL A 14 -11.84 -13.76 -10.86
CA VAL A 14 -11.58 -12.94 -12.03
C VAL A 14 -10.14 -12.44 -12.01
N GLU A 15 -9.65 -12.02 -10.86
CA GLU A 15 -8.30 -11.51 -10.70
C GLU A 15 -7.26 -12.56 -11.08
N ARG A 16 -7.47 -13.82 -10.65
CA ARG A 16 -6.55 -14.91 -10.96
C ARG A 16 -6.50 -15.24 -12.45
N GLU A 17 -7.57 -14.96 -13.19
CA GLU A 17 -7.60 -15.19 -14.62
C GLU A 17 -6.89 -14.08 -15.39
N ILE A 18 -6.90 -12.86 -14.86
CA ILE A 18 -6.37 -11.68 -15.53
C ILE A 18 -4.91 -11.42 -15.18
N PHE A 19 -4.54 -11.66 -13.92
CA PHE A 19 -3.23 -11.31 -13.39
C PHE A 19 -2.44 -12.55 -13.05
N THR A 20 -1.10 -12.45 -13.14
CA THR A 20 -0.22 -13.53 -12.71
C THR A 20 -0.18 -13.60 -11.19
N PRO A 21 0.21 -14.75 -10.62
CA PRO A 21 0.38 -14.85 -9.15
C PRO A 21 1.33 -13.80 -8.61
N GLU A 22 2.40 -13.48 -9.34
CA GLU A 22 3.37 -12.46 -8.93
C GLU A 22 2.74 -11.08 -8.90
N GLU A 23 1.91 -10.75 -9.89
CA GLU A 23 1.22 -9.47 -9.93
C GLU A 23 0.22 -9.34 -8.80
N ILE A 24 -0.49 -10.42 -8.47
CA ILE A 24 -1.44 -10.45 -7.37
C ILE A 24 -0.70 -10.25 -6.05
N ALA A 25 0.43 -10.95 -5.86
CA ALA A 25 1.21 -10.84 -4.64
C ALA A 25 1.75 -9.43 -4.45
N GLU A 26 2.21 -8.79 -5.54
CA GLU A 26 2.70 -7.43 -5.48
C GLU A 26 1.58 -6.45 -5.10
N SER A 27 0.41 -6.63 -5.68
CA SER A 27 -0.74 -5.78 -5.39
C SER A 27 -1.17 -5.92 -3.94
N ASP A 28 -1.22 -7.15 -3.43
CA ASP A 28 -1.58 -7.42 -2.04
C ASP A 28 -0.59 -6.78 -1.08
N LEU A 29 0.70 -6.89 -1.38
CA LEU A 29 1.75 -6.29 -0.57
C LEU A 29 1.61 -4.77 -0.54
N ARG A 30 1.35 -4.16 -1.69
CA ARG A 30 1.21 -2.70 -1.79
C ARG A 30 0.02 -2.22 -0.96
N VAL A 31 -1.11 -2.91 -1.05
CA VAL A 31 -2.30 -2.55 -0.27
C VAL A 31 -2.01 -2.67 1.23
N ALA A 32 -1.34 -3.74 1.64
CA ALA A 32 -0.98 -3.94 3.04
C ALA A 32 -0.03 -2.85 3.53
N LEU A 33 0.99 -2.53 2.73
CA LEU A 33 1.96 -1.50 3.09
C LEU A 33 1.29 -0.14 3.24
N ILE A 34 0.44 0.23 2.29
CA ILE A 34 -0.27 1.51 2.34
C ILE A 34 -1.18 1.57 3.57
N GLY A 35 -1.89 0.48 3.85
CA GLY A 35 -2.76 0.41 5.01
C GLY A 35 -2.00 0.61 6.31
N GLU A 36 -0.85 -0.04 6.46
CA GLU A 36 -0.02 0.10 7.65
C GLU A 36 0.56 1.50 7.77
N LEU A 37 0.95 2.12 6.66
CA LEU A 37 1.46 3.48 6.65
C LEU A 37 0.39 4.46 7.14
N ILE A 38 -0.82 4.36 6.59
CA ILE A 38 -1.92 5.25 6.98
C ILE A 38 -2.25 5.05 8.45
N LYS A 39 -2.33 3.79 8.89
CA LYS A 39 -2.64 3.47 10.28
C LYS A 39 -1.59 4.04 11.22
N ALA A 40 -0.31 3.85 10.92
CA ALA A 40 0.77 4.34 11.76
C ALA A 40 0.74 5.87 11.88
N ARG A 41 0.46 6.54 10.75
CA ARG A 41 0.37 8.00 10.74
C ARG A 41 -0.81 8.49 11.57
N ARG A 42 -1.98 7.89 11.36
CA ARG A 42 -3.21 8.31 12.06
C ARG A 42 -3.16 8.00 13.54
N ASP A 43 -2.60 6.85 13.91
CA ASP A 43 -2.48 6.48 15.32
C ASP A 43 -1.63 7.49 16.10
N ARG A 44 -0.73 8.18 15.42
CA ARG A 44 0.11 9.21 16.03
C ARG A 44 -0.48 10.62 15.91
N GLY A 45 -1.65 10.74 15.28
CA GLY A 45 -2.27 12.05 15.07
C GLY A 45 -1.48 12.94 14.14
N ILE A 46 -0.72 12.36 13.21
CA ILE A 46 0.15 13.10 12.29
C ILE A 46 -0.56 13.27 10.96
N SER A 47 -0.66 14.53 10.49
CA SER A 47 -1.20 14.83 9.17
C SER A 47 -0.18 14.48 8.09
N GLN A 48 -0.65 14.40 6.83
CA GLN A 48 0.27 14.22 5.71
C GLN A 48 1.26 15.37 5.63
N LYS A 49 0.81 16.58 5.91
CA LYS A 49 1.69 17.76 5.90
C LYS A 49 2.75 17.68 6.99
N LYS A 50 2.37 17.22 8.17
CA LYS A 50 3.34 17.03 9.25
C LYS A 50 4.33 15.94 8.89
N LEU A 51 3.87 14.87 8.24
CA LEU A 51 4.76 13.81 7.81
C LEU A 51 5.75 14.31 6.76
N GLU A 52 5.34 15.25 5.90
CA GLU A 52 6.29 15.89 4.99
C GLU A 52 7.42 16.56 5.75
N GLU A 53 7.08 17.31 6.82
CA GLU A 53 8.10 17.99 7.63
C GLU A 53 9.05 17.01 8.29
N MET A 54 8.52 15.89 8.76
CA MET A 54 9.31 14.89 9.48
C MET A 54 10.17 14.02 8.56
N SER A 55 9.68 13.73 7.36
CA SER A 55 10.31 12.77 6.45
C SER A 55 11.11 13.42 5.33
N GLY A 56 10.81 14.68 5.01
CA GLY A 56 11.39 15.34 3.84
C GLY A 56 10.73 14.94 2.53
N VAL A 57 9.73 14.07 2.56
CA VAL A 57 8.98 13.66 1.37
C VAL A 57 7.80 14.60 1.20
N LYS A 58 7.63 15.16 0.01
CA LYS A 58 6.61 16.16 -0.25
C LYS A 58 5.21 15.60 -0.06
N GLN A 59 4.32 16.41 0.51
CA GLN A 59 2.96 15.99 0.83
C GLN A 59 2.20 15.42 -0.37
N PRO A 60 2.29 15.99 -1.59
CA PRO A 60 1.61 15.37 -2.73
C PRO A 60 2.10 13.95 -3.06
N ILE A 61 3.38 13.66 -2.78
CA ILE A 61 3.91 12.31 -2.96
C ILE A 61 3.31 11.38 -1.90
N ILE A 62 3.26 11.84 -0.65
CA ILE A 62 2.64 11.06 0.42
C ILE A 62 1.18 10.78 0.10
N ALA A 63 0.45 11.79 -0.37
CA ALA A 63 -0.96 11.64 -0.73
C ALA A 63 -1.15 10.60 -1.83
N ARG A 64 -0.29 10.61 -2.85
CA ARG A 64 -0.38 9.63 -3.94
C ARG A 64 -0.04 8.22 -3.46
N MET A 65 0.92 8.11 -2.53
CA MET A 65 1.22 6.81 -1.92
C MET A 65 0.00 6.27 -1.17
N GLU A 66 -0.61 7.11 -0.36
CA GLU A 66 -1.74 6.69 0.47
C GLU A 66 -2.99 6.38 -0.36
N SER A 67 -3.15 7.03 -1.50
CA SER A 67 -4.28 6.76 -2.38
C SER A 67 -4.07 5.52 -3.27
N GLY A 68 -2.86 4.99 -3.28
CA GLY A 68 -2.54 3.84 -4.13
C GLY A 68 -2.36 4.18 -5.59
N SER A 69 -2.23 5.47 -5.94
CA SER A 69 -2.14 5.88 -7.34
C SER A 69 -0.73 5.76 -7.91
N THR A 70 0.26 5.41 -7.10
CA THR A 70 1.63 5.18 -7.58
C THR A 70 2.24 3.98 -6.87
N SER A 71 3.30 3.42 -7.48
CA SER A 71 4.14 2.43 -6.81
C SER A 71 5.36 3.17 -6.28
N PRO A 72 5.42 3.44 -4.98
CA PRO A 72 6.58 4.16 -4.44
C PRO A 72 7.82 3.28 -4.47
N ASN A 73 8.99 3.88 -4.58
CA ASN A 73 10.21 3.11 -4.47
C ASN A 73 10.54 2.89 -3.00
N ILE A 74 11.41 1.92 -2.75
CA ILE A 74 11.76 1.52 -1.38
C ILE A 74 12.35 2.68 -0.59
N SER A 75 13.19 3.49 -1.23
CA SER A 75 13.81 4.63 -0.57
C SER A 75 12.76 5.60 -0.02
N THR A 76 11.75 5.92 -0.82
CA THR A 76 10.68 6.82 -0.40
C THR A 76 9.87 6.20 0.74
N VAL A 77 9.55 4.90 0.62
CA VAL A 77 8.82 4.19 1.67
C VAL A 77 9.58 4.25 2.99
N MET A 78 10.89 3.97 2.96
CA MET A 78 11.70 4.00 4.17
C MET A 78 11.73 5.39 4.81
N LYS A 79 11.78 6.43 3.98
CA LYS A 79 11.82 7.81 4.47
C LYS A 79 10.54 8.19 5.22
N VAL A 80 9.38 7.72 4.75
CA VAL A 80 8.12 8.05 5.43
C VAL A 80 7.86 7.15 6.63
N LEU A 81 8.36 5.92 6.61
CA LEU A 81 8.15 5.00 7.73
C LEU A 81 9.03 5.33 8.93
N ALA A 82 10.26 5.77 8.70
CA ALA A 82 11.22 6.02 9.77
C ALA A 82 10.68 6.98 10.84
N PRO A 83 10.13 8.16 10.47
CA PRO A 83 9.58 9.07 11.49
C PRO A 83 8.42 8.47 12.26
N LEU A 84 7.76 7.45 11.70
CA LEU A 84 6.63 6.80 12.35
C LEU A 84 7.09 5.60 13.21
N GLY A 85 8.40 5.40 13.32
CA GLY A 85 8.94 4.30 14.11
C GLY A 85 8.74 2.95 13.45
N LYS A 86 8.58 2.92 12.13
CA LYS A 86 8.34 1.71 11.37
C LYS A 86 9.46 1.46 10.38
N THR A 87 9.59 0.22 9.96
CA THR A 87 10.57 -0.15 8.95
C THR A 87 10.04 -1.36 8.16
N LEU A 88 10.71 -1.68 7.08
CA LEU A 88 10.42 -2.88 6.31
C LEU A 88 11.42 -3.95 6.70
N TYR A 89 10.95 -5.19 6.75
CA TYR A 89 11.84 -6.33 6.95
C TYR A 89 11.28 -7.51 6.17
N ILE A 90 12.12 -8.51 5.97
CA ILE A 90 11.77 -9.71 5.20
C ILE A 90 11.45 -10.82 6.18
N GLY A 91 10.30 -11.47 5.95
CA GLY A 91 9.90 -12.62 6.72
C GLY A 91 9.60 -13.80 5.81
N ASP A 92 9.36 -14.93 6.40
CA ASP A 92 9.00 -16.13 5.64
C ASP A 92 7.59 -16.02 5.11
N ILE A 93 7.35 -16.65 3.95
CA ILE A 93 6.01 -16.70 3.38
C ILE A 93 5.13 -17.56 4.29
N ALA A 94 3.98 -17.01 4.68
CA ALA A 94 3.00 -17.76 5.46
C ALA A 94 2.37 -18.83 4.57
N ARG A 95 2.23 -20.07 5.10
CA ARG A 95 1.69 -21.19 4.37
C ARG A 95 0.63 -21.92 5.17
#